data_89084e9184669809583cd5586aa8ada1
#
_entry.id   89084e9184669809583cd5586aa8ada1
#
_cell.length_a   1.000
_cell.length_b   1.000
_cell.length_c   1.000
_cell.angle_alpha   90.00
_cell.angle_beta   90.00
_cell.angle_gamma   90.00
#
_symmetry.space_group_name_H-M   'P 1'
#
loop_
_entity.id
_entity.type
_entity.pdbx_description
1 polymer ?
#
loop_
_entity_poly.entity_id
_entity_poly.type
_entity_poly.pdbx_seq_one_letter_code
_entity_poly.pdbx_strand_id
1 'polypeptide(L)'
;MQLRCILITLCAVLYRFANAESLYDAQDPIVELETDTFNAAVYNSEKAHFVEFYSSWCGACIAYAPTFKEFAKHLAPWRPLVQVTVVNCADDKNMPLCREHSVNSFPTIKFFKQGSTSKDDGQQYTGNKYEINQMELDVAAYLHASYEKDKHRLAGIFDPVDNTKTLEEMWASAGSANLLGIASQEDPALMPWALIINFHADRNVKVVLARPQHPVVVRALESESNGRFLLYKRGDITPIWTSPAGAKWRDIQEKVNEYIAIYGVDAKASLVEPQAPAPVANVDMTQFQVQLVDLKSTIFYMLFKEIPRRQFVEGDDLVALKQWMRTMSKYAPGTTPIRRLLYRMNEWIWSLGDKMDTNDWTNKLQEVQVSLGNPLPDKVEWIACIGSKPNLRGYTCGLWTTAHAISVAAYKAEKNNAQFNPVNEVMEPFHQFIFRFLSCGECAKNFNKEAEKHKLLQVKTAHEMVMWFWRVHNFVNARLSGSRTDDPRFPKRQFPPSASDVLHLLVLAV
;
A
#
# COMPACT_ATOMS: atom_id res chain seq x y z
N MET A 1 -15.29 36.91 32.83
CA MET A 1 -14.03 36.16 32.49
C MET A 1 -14.29 34.70 32.13
N GLN A 2 -15.51 34.17 32.19
CA GLN A 2 -15.86 32.75 31.88
C GLN A 2 -16.35 32.49 30.43
N LEU A 3 -16.74 33.51 29.67
CA LEU A 3 -17.23 33.30 28.29
C LEU A 3 -16.12 33.14 27.22
N ARG A 4 -14.88 33.60 27.50
CA ARG A 4 -13.77 33.50 26.55
C ARG A 4 -13.07 32.10 26.53
N CYS A 5 -13.18 31.34 27.62
CA CYS A 5 -12.60 29.99 27.67
C CYS A 5 -13.43 28.94 26.91
N ILE A 6 -14.74 29.13 26.81
CA ILE A 6 -15.65 28.16 26.14
C ILE A 6 -15.51 28.24 24.61
N LEU A 7 -15.22 29.41 24.04
CA LEU A 7 -15.01 29.55 22.58
C LEU A 7 -13.67 28.92 22.10
N ILE A 8 -12.63 28.95 22.94
CA ILE A 8 -11.33 28.37 22.59
C ILE A 8 -11.37 26.84 22.63
N THR A 9 -12.15 26.26 23.53
CA THR A 9 -12.30 24.80 23.63
C THR A 9 -13.19 24.23 22.50
N LEU A 10 -14.19 25.01 22.02
CA LEU A 10 -14.99 24.59 20.86
C LEU A 10 -14.21 24.66 19.52
N CYS A 11 -13.33 25.66 19.35
CA CYS A 11 -12.46 25.73 18.16
C CYS A 11 -11.42 24.61 18.07
N ALA A 12 -10.94 24.09 19.20
CA ALA A 12 -9.95 23.00 19.23
C ALA A 12 -10.55 21.62 18.86
N VAL A 13 -11.87 21.46 18.99
CA VAL A 13 -12.59 20.21 18.63
C VAL A 13 -12.95 20.16 17.14
N LEU A 14 -13.07 21.31 16.46
CA LEU A 14 -13.47 21.38 15.05
C LEU A 14 -12.31 21.23 14.05
N TYR A 15 -11.05 21.17 14.50
CA TYR A 15 -9.87 21.11 13.59
C TYR A 15 -9.30 19.71 13.36
N ARG A 16 -9.96 18.63 13.83
CA ARG A 16 -9.41 17.26 13.77
C ARG A 16 -9.92 16.36 12.63
N PHE A 17 -10.61 16.87 11.63
CA PHE A 17 -11.25 16.01 10.61
C PHE A 17 -10.88 16.29 9.15
N ALA A 18 -9.70 16.82 8.87
CA ALA A 18 -9.30 17.15 7.49
C ALA A 18 -8.20 16.27 6.89
N ASN A 19 -7.53 15.42 7.68
CA ASN A 19 -6.47 14.55 7.16
C ASN A 19 -6.93 13.09 7.15
N ALA A 20 -6.65 12.37 6.06
CA ALA A 20 -6.82 10.92 6.02
C ALA A 20 -5.93 10.29 7.09
N GLU A 21 -6.52 9.53 8.03
CA GLU A 21 -5.78 8.92 9.13
C GLU A 21 -4.71 7.98 8.58
N SER A 22 -3.48 8.11 9.08
CA SER A 22 -2.36 7.26 8.68
C SER A 22 -2.54 5.82 9.15
N LEU A 23 -2.01 4.86 8.39
CA LEU A 23 -1.86 3.46 8.80
C LEU A 23 -0.62 3.26 9.69
N TYR A 24 0.23 4.26 9.78
CA TYR A 24 1.51 4.27 10.50
C TYR A 24 1.48 5.31 11.62
N ASP A 25 2.19 5.06 12.70
CA ASP A 25 2.25 5.95 13.85
C ASP A 25 3.70 6.33 14.21
N ALA A 26 3.84 7.27 15.13
CA ALA A 26 5.16 7.79 15.52
C ALA A 26 6.09 6.76 16.19
N GLN A 27 5.59 5.59 16.60
CA GLN A 27 6.38 4.52 17.19
C GLN A 27 6.92 3.57 16.11
N ASP A 28 6.34 3.59 14.92
CA ASP A 28 6.84 2.82 13.80
C ASP A 28 8.18 3.42 13.31
N PRO A 29 9.18 2.61 12.97
CA PRO A 29 10.45 3.10 12.41
C PRO A 29 10.32 3.52 10.95
N ILE A 30 9.26 4.27 10.64
CA ILE A 30 8.83 4.70 9.31
C ILE A 30 8.68 6.22 9.33
N VAL A 31 9.11 6.88 8.27
CA VAL A 31 8.91 8.33 8.09
C VAL A 31 7.77 8.55 7.12
N GLU A 32 6.71 9.21 7.56
CA GLU A 32 5.62 9.63 6.68
C GLU A 32 6.00 10.95 6.01
N LEU A 33 5.93 10.97 4.68
CA LEU A 33 6.26 12.12 3.85
C LEU A 33 5.00 12.66 3.17
N GLU A 34 5.01 13.96 2.94
CA GLU A 34 3.95 14.72 2.27
C GLU A 34 4.52 15.41 1.02
N THR A 35 3.64 15.94 0.19
CA THR A 35 4.04 16.61 -1.07
C THR A 35 5.10 17.70 -0.87
N ASP A 36 5.01 18.47 0.20
CA ASP A 36 5.95 19.54 0.53
C ASP A 36 7.27 19.06 1.15
N THR A 37 7.30 17.88 1.74
CA THR A 37 8.49 17.32 2.41
C THR A 37 9.22 16.27 1.58
N PHE A 38 8.55 15.62 0.61
CA PHE A 38 9.08 14.51 -0.15
C PHE A 38 10.38 14.85 -0.89
N ASN A 39 10.38 15.93 -1.67
CA ASN A 39 11.54 16.31 -2.48
C ASN A 39 12.77 16.62 -1.60
N ALA A 40 12.57 17.30 -0.48
CA ALA A 40 13.64 17.61 0.45
C ALA A 40 14.19 16.38 1.19
N ALA A 41 13.35 15.36 1.41
CA ALA A 41 13.74 14.15 2.11
C ALA A 41 14.42 13.13 1.18
N VAL A 42 13.92 12.98 -0.05
CA VAL A 42 14.29 11.87 -0.96
C VAL A 42 15.34 12.29 -1.97
N TYR A 43 15.21 13.50 -2.57
CA TYR A 43 16.14 13.93 -3.61
C TYR A 43 17.42 14.53 -3.01
N ASN A 44 18.55 14.17 -3.63
CA ASN A 44 19.90 14.49 -3.14
C ASN A 44 20.19 13.98 -1.71
N SER A 45 19.39 13.02 -1.22
CA SER A 45 19.58 12.41 0.08
C SER A 45 20.89 11.61 0.12
N GLU A 46 21.59 11.66 1.26
CA GLU A 46 22.76 10.80 1.54
C GLU A 46 22.33 9.34 1.83
N LYS A 47 21.03 9.08 1.94
CA LYS A 47 20.45 7.75 2.16
C LYS A 47 19.61 7.35 0.96
N ALA A 48 19.52 6.05 0.73
CA ALA A 48 18.49 5.50 -0.13
C ALA A 48 17.13 5.55 0.58
N HIS A 49 16.05 5.57 -0.19
CA HIS A 49 14.68 5.54 0.35
C HIS A 49 13.89 4.38 -0.23
N PHE A 50 13.26 3.60 0.65
CA PHE A 50 12.31 2.57 0.30
C PHE A 50 10.92 3.10 0.64
N VAL A 51 10.18 3.52 -0.40
CA VAL A 51 8.97 4.35 -0.27
C VAL A 51 7.73 3.53 -0.61
N GLU A 52 6.82 3.37 0.34
CA GLU A 52 5.48 2.86 0.08
C GLU A 52 4.52 4.03 -0.19
N PHE A 53 3.93 4.03 -1.38
CA PHE A 53 2.76 4.84 -1.69
C PHE A 53 1.51 4.01 -1.40
N TYR A 54 0.72 4.45 -0.42
CA TYR A 54 -0.45 3.73 0.05
C TYR A 54 -1.71 4.61 0.05
N SER A 55 -2.85 4.00 0.27
CA SER A 55 -4.09 4.72 0.55
C SER A 55 -4.71 4.16 1.83
N SER A 56 -5.00 5.01 2.80
CA SER A 56 -5.48 4.59 4.12
C SER A 56 -6.82 3.86 4.09
N TRP A 57 -7.66 4.07 3.07
CA TRP A 57 -8.93 3.34 2.90
C TRP A 57 -8.78 2.02 2.08
N CYS A 58 -7.63 1.81 1.45
CA CYS A 58 -7.41 0.62 0.62
C CYS A 58 -7.25 -0.64 1.48
N GLY A 59 -8.17 -1.59 1.37
CA GLY A 59 -8.14 -2.83 2.15
C GLY A 59 -6.85 -3.62 2.01
N ALA A 60 -6.20 -3.61 0.84
CA ALA A 60 -4.90 -4.25 0.63
C ALA A 60 -3.78 -3.55 1.42
N CYS A 61 -3.80 -2.20 1.51
CA CYS A 61 -2.84 -1.44 2.31
C CYS A 61 -3.04 -1.71 3.81
N ILE A 62 -4.30 -1.70 4.28
CA ILE A 62 -4.64 -2.03 5.67
C ILE A 62 -4.14 -3.42 6.05
N ALA A 63 -4.32 -4.40 5.16
CA ALA A 63 -3.84 -5.76 5.38
C ALA A 63 -2.31 -5.86 5.36
N TYR A 64 -1.65 -5.07 4.51
CA TYR A 64 -0.21 -5.08 4.32
C TYR A 64 0.56 -4.27 5.37
N ALA A 65 -0.01 -3.22 5.92
CA ALA A 65 0.66 -2.30 6.85
C ALA A 65 1.43 -2.99 8.00
N PRO A 66 0.91 -4.05 8.67
CA PRO A 66 1.68 -4.74 9.71
C PRO A 66 2.94 -5.45 9.19
N THR A 67 2.88 -6.02 7.97
CA THR A 67 4.06 -6.62 7.33
C THR A 67 5.10 -5.54 7.04
N PHE A 68 4.66 -4.38 6.54
CA PHE A 68 5.57 -3.26 6.26
C PHE A 68 6.16 -2.64 7.54
N LYS A 69 5.38 -2.55 8.63
CA LYS A 69 5.87 -2.13 9.95
C LYS A 69 6.95 -3.10 10.46
N GLU A 70 6.74 -4.40 10.33
CA GLU A 70 7.71 -5.40 10.74
C GLU A 70 8.98 -5.35 9.89
N PHE A 71 8.83 -5.24 8.57
CA PHE A 71 9.95 -5.00 7.66
C PHE A 71 10.75 -3.75 8.06
N ALA A 72 10.08 -2.64 8.37
CA ALA A 72 10.75 -1.41 8.80
C ALA A 72 11.50 -1.56 10.12
N LYS A 73 10.98 -2.34 11.08
CA LYS A 73 11.70 -2.70 12.31
C LYS A 73 12.96 -3.50 12.01
N HIS A 74 12.87 -4.45 11.11
CA HIS A 74 14.00 -5.23 10.67
C HIS A 74 15.09 -4.38 10.00
N LEU A 75 14.69 -3.32 9.27
CA LEU A 75 15.62 -2.38 8.65
C LEU A 75 16.11 -1.27 9.61
N ALA A 76 15.70 -1.26 10.86
CA ALA A 76 16.14 -0.23 11.81
C ALA A 76 17.68 -0.12 11.94
N PRO A 77 18.47 -1.22 11.95
CA PRO A 77 19.93 -1.15 11.92
C PRO A 77 20.49 -0.56 10.61
N TRP A 78 19.71 -0.60 9.52
CA TRP A 78 20.13 -0.14 8.18
C TRP A 78 19.90 1.37 7.96
N ARG A 79 19.29 2.06 8.91
CA ARG A 79 18.95 3.51 8.84
C ARG A 79 20.10 4.44 8.45
N PRO A 80 21.38 4.15 8.74
CA PRO A 80 22.47 4.97 8.22
C PRO A 80 22.54 5.00 6.68
N LEU A 81 22.07 3.96 6.00
CA LEU A 81 22.16 3.78 4.56
C LEU A 81 20.82 3.84 3.84
N VAL A 82 19.74 3.39 4.48
CA VAL A 82 18.39 3.38 3.87
C VAL A 82 17.32 3.82 4.86
N GLN A 83 16.39 4.65 4.40
CA GLN A 83 15.23 5.10 5.15
C GLN A 83 13.97 4.45 4.59
N VAL A 84 13.17 3.83 5.46
CA VAL A 84 11.82 3.37 5.13
C VAL A 84 10.87 4.54 5.27
N THR A 85 10.10 4.84 4.22
CA THR A 85 9.20 5.99 4.15
C THR A 85 7.86 5.60 3.57
N VAL A 86 6.83 6.40 3.86
CA VAL A 86 5.48 6.20 3.33
C VAL A 86 4.87 7.51 2.87
N VAL A 87 3.96 7.43 1.90
CA VAL A 87 3.14 8.54 1.42
C VAL A 87 1.68 8.11 1.37
N ASN A 88 0.81 8.80 2.11
CA ASN A 88 -0.63 8.53 2.08
C ASN A 88 -1.30 9.25 0.90
N CYS A 89 -1.57 8.53 -0.17
CA CYS A 89 -2.24 9.05 -1.37
C CYS A 89 -3.78 9.22 -1.21
N ALA A 90 -4.34 8.86 -0.05
CA ALA A 90 -5.73 9.18 0.29
C ALA A 90 -5.87 10.64 0.75
N ASP A 91 -4.80 11.26 1.19
CA ASP A 91 -4.75 12.68 1.53
C ASP A 91 -4.71 13.51 0.24
N ASP A 92 -5.63 14.45 0.11
CA ASP A 92 -5.77 15.30 -1.08
C ASP A 92 -4.50 16.09 -1.40
N LYS A 93 -3.76 16.53 -0.37
CA LYS A 93 -2.48 17.26 -0.53
C LYS A 93 -1.40 16.41 -1.18
N ASN A 94 -1.46 15.08 -1.05
CA ASN A 94 -0.49 14.14 -1.60
C ASN A 94 -0.86 13.61 -2.99
N MET A 95 -2.08 13.85 -3.47
CA MET A 95 -2.52 13.40 -4.79
C MET A 95 -1.62 13.89 -5.95
N PRO A 96 -1.16 15.16 -5.99
CA PRO A 96 -0.24 15.62 -7.03
C PRO A 96 1.07 14.82 -7.06
N LEU A 97 1.67 14.58 -5.89
CA LEU A 97 2.89 13.77 -5.73
C LEU A 97 2.67 12.33 -6.21
N CYS A 98 1.59 11.69 -5.78
CA CYS A 98 1.28 10.31 -6.16
C CYS A 98 1.08 10.18 -7.69
N ARG A 99 0.43 11.18 -8.32
CA ARG A 99 0.27 11.26 -9.76
C ARG A 99 1.60 11.49 -10.48
N GLU A 100 2.43 12.41 -9.97
CA GLU A 100 3.77 12.68 -10.51
C GLU A 100 4.61 11.41 -10.56
N HIS A 101 4.54 10.59 -9.51
CA HIS A 101 5.23 9.32 -9.43
C HIS A 101 4.52 8.16 -10.15
N SER A 102 3.47 8.44 -10.94
CA SER A 102 2.70 7.44 -11.71
C SER A 102 2.16 6.30 -10.84
N VAL A 103 1.71 6.61 -9.61
CA VAL A 103 1.13 5.64 -8.68
C VAL A 103 -0.33 5.40 -9.04
N ASN A 104 -0.59 4.36 -9.82
CA ASN A 104 -1.92 4.03 -10.32
C ASN A 104 -2.63 2.96 -9.49
N SER A 105 -1.92 2.28 -8.59
CA SER A 105 -2.50 1.24 -7.72
C SER A 105 -1.83 1.22 -6.34
N PHE A 106 -2.52 0.70 -5.33
CA PHE A 106 -2.03 0.62 -3.96
C PHE A 106 -2.02 -0.82 -3.41
N PRO A 107 -1.02 -1.14 -2.54
CA PRO A 107 0.19 -0.37 -2.28
C PRO A 107 1.19 -0.49 -3.44
N THR A 108 1.85 0.61 -3.80
CA THR A 108 2.99 0.65 -4.71
C THR A 108 4.24 1.00 -3.92
N ILE A 109 5.32 0.24 -4.12
CA ILE A 109 6.59 0.47 -3.46
C ILE A 109 7.62 0.89 -4.49
N LYS A 110 8.40 1.94 -4.17
CA LYS A 110 9.51 2.41 -5.00
C LYS A 110 10.79 2.52 -4.20
N PHE A 111 11.90 2.15 -4.82
CA PHE A 111 13.22 2.34 -4.30
C PHE A 111 13.89 3.53 -4.97
N PHE A 112 14.36 4.48 -4.18
CA PHE A 112 15.18 5.61 -4.60
C PHE A 112 16.58 5.40 -4.07
N LYS A 113 17.56 5.33 -4.97
CA LYS A 113 18.97 5.21 -4.57
C LYS A 113 19.45 6.49 -3.90
N GLN A 114 20.54 6.39 -3.17
CA GLN A 114 21.27 7.52 -2.64
C GLN A 114 21.58 8.54 -3.76
N GLY A 115 21.33 9.83 -3.49
CA GLY A 115 21.52 10.89 -4.45
C GLY A 115 20.59 10.90 -5.65
N SER A 116 19.43 10.24 -5.58
CA SER A 116 18.35 10.41 -6.56
C SER A 116 17.98 11.88 -6.71
N THR A 117 17.74 12.34 -7.94
CA THR A 117 17.50 13.75 -8.25
C THR A 117 16.10 14.03 -8.76
N SER A 118 15.38 13.00 -9.15
CA SER A 118 14.06 13.13 -9.78
C SER A 118 13.19 11.89 -9.54
N LYS A 119 11.91 12.01 -9.90
CA LYS A 119 10.93 10.90 -9.88
C LYS A 119 11.37 9.71 -10.76
N ASP A 120 12.12 9.97 -11.83
CA ASP A 120 12.53 8.96 -12.81
C ASP A 120 13.64 8.04 -12.25
N ASP A 121 14.29 8.44 -11.17
CA ASP A 121 15.22 7.61 -10.40
C ASP A 121 14.50 6.56 -9.53
N GLY A 122 13.18 6.71 -9.33
CA GLY A 122 12.35 5.83 -8.51
C GLY A 122 12.05 4.49 -9.20
N GLN A 123 12.80 3.45 -8.84
CA GLN A 123 12.58 2.10 -9.36
C GLN A 123 11.43 1.41 -8.62
N GLN A 124 10.42 0.94 -9.36
CA GLN A 124 9.31 0.20 -8.76
C GLN A 124 9.78 -1.17 -8.25
N TYR A 125 9.45 -1.48 -7.01
CA TYR A 125 9.67 -2.80 -6.43
C TYR A 125 8.64 -3.80 -6.99
N THR A 126 9.12 -4.87 -7.59
CA THR A 126 8.29 -5.93 -8.22
C THR A 126 8.42 -7.29 -7.52
N GLY A 127 9.21 -7.37 -6.44
CA GLY A 127 9.39 -8.58 -5.65
C GLY A 127 8.17 -8.93 -4.79
N ASN A 128 8.28 -10.05 -4.05
CA ASN A 128 7.22 -10.45 -3.13
C ASN A 128 7.23 -9.61 -1.85
N LYS A 129 6.36 -8.62 -1.79
CA LYS A 129 6.25 -7.69 -0.65
C LYS A 129 5.75 -8.33 0.67
N TYR A 130 5.28 -9.58 0.64
CA TYR A 130 4.84 -10.29 1.84
C TYR A 130 5.95 -11.18 2.45
N GLU A 131 7.07 -11.34 1.78
CA GLU A 131 8.23 -12.12 2.23
C GLU A 131 9.33 -11.17 2.73
N ILE A 132 9.29 -10.85 4.02
CA ILE A 132 10.18 -9.85 4.64
C ILE A 132 11.66 -10.17 4.36
N ASN A 133 12.09 -11.42 4.54
CA ASN A 133 13.47 -11.80 4.29
C ASN A 133 13.90 -11.56 2.84
N GLN A 134 12.99 -11.77 1.88
CA GLN A 134 13.29 -11.50 0.47
C GLN A 134 13.35 -9.99 0.21
N MET A 135 12.43 -9.20 0.79
CA MET A 135 12.47 -7.75 0.68
C MET A 135 13.78 -7.16 1.21
N GLU A 136 14.29 -7.68 2.32
CA GLU A 136 15.58 -7.26 2.89
C GLU A 136 16.73 -7.54 1.94
N LEU A 137 16.79 -8.76 1.38
CA LEU A 137 17.79 -9.13 0.40
C LEU A 137 17.69 -8.27 -0.87
N ASP A 138 16.48 -7.97 -1.33
CA ASP A 138 16.26 -7.10 -2.49
C ASP A 138 16.74 -5.67 -2.20
N VAL A 139 16.49 -5.12 -1.01
CA VAL A 139 17.04 -3.81 -0.60
C VAL A 139 18.57 -3.85 -0.56
N ALA A 140 19.17 -4.92 -0.03
CA ALA A 140 20.64 -5.07 -0.04
C ALA A 140 21.18 -5.10 -1.48
N ALA A 141 20.49 -5.79 -2.39
CA ALA A 141 20.85 -5.81 -3.82
C ALA A 141 20.74 -4.43 -4.48
N TYR A 142 19.68 -3.67 -4.19
CA TYR A 142 19.53 -2.31 -4.71
C TYR A 142 20.63 -1.38 -4.22
N LEU A 143 20.99 -1.47 -2.94
CA LEU A 143 22.10 -0.68 -2.36
C LEU A 143 23.42 -1.05 -3.01
N HIS A 144 23.72 -2.35 -3.18
CA HIS A 144 24.93 -2.81 -3.84
C HIS A 144 24.99 -2.36 -5.31
N ALA A 145 23.88 -2.54 -6.06
CA ALA A 145 23.82 -2.11 -7.46
C ALA A 145 23.99 -0.59 -7.62
N SER A 146 23.53 0.18 -6.65
CA SER A 146 23.73 1.64 -6.61
C SER A 146 25.18 1.98 -6.33
N TYR A 147 25.84 1.24 -5.42
CA TYR A 147 27.26 1.37 -5.13
C TYR A 147 28.15 1.10 -6.35
N GLU A 148 27.89 0.02 -7.08
CA GLU A 148 28.64 -0.33 -8.29
C GLU A 148 28.59 0.77 -9.38
N LYS A 149 27.52 1.57 -9.40
CA LYS A 149 27.35 2.71 -10.32
C LYS A 149 27.97 4.01 -9.81
N ASP A 150 28.04 4.19 -8.49
CA ASP A 150 28.50 5.45 -7.87
C ASP A 150 29.35 5.16 -6.62
N LYS A 151 30.56 4.67 -6.84
CA LYS A 151 31.51 4.22 -5.79
C LYS A 151 31.91 5.32 -4.79
N HIS A 152 31.71 6.59 -5.12
CA HIS A 152 32.14 7.70 -4.26
C HIS A 152 31.26 7.92 -3.02
N ARG A 153 30.03 7.44 -3.01
CA ARG A 153 29.05 7.77 -1.96
C ARG A 153 28.97 6.76 -0.82
N LEU A 154 29.24 5.47 -1.07
CA LEU A 154 29.18 4.41 -0.06
C LEU A 154 30.60 3.92 0.38
N ALA A 155 31.61 4.73 0.16
CA ALA A 155 32.97 4.66 0.69
C ALA A 155 33.52 3.24 1.00
N GLY A 156 33.48 2.33 0.01
CA GLY A 156 34.17 1.04 0.11
C GLY A 156 33.56 -0.01 1.04
N ILE A 157 32.33 0.19 1.55
CA ILE A 157 31.73 -0.78 2.49
C ILE A 157 31.50 -2.16 1.87
N PHE A 158 31.31 -2.23 0.56
CA PHE A 158 31.11 -3.46 -0.19
C PHE A 158 32.39 -3.96 -0.89
N ASP A 159 33.51 -3.24 -0.79
CA ASP A 159 34.75 -3.67 -1.40
C ASP A 159 35.35 -4.87 -0.63
N PRO A 160 35.72 -5.95 -1.31
CA PRO A 160 36.41 -7.04 -0.66
C PRO A 160 37.76 -6.58 -0.11
N VAL A 161 38.09 -7.06 1.06
CA VAL A 161 39.43 -6.86 1.64
C VAL A 161 40.50 -7.41 0.67
N ASP A 162 41.59 -6.65 0.50
CA ASP A 162 42.72 -7.08 -0.32
C ASP A 162 43.29 -8.38 0.19
N ASN A 163 43.56 -9.32 -0.72
CA ASN A 163 44.04 -10.66 -0.40
C ASN A 163 45.44 -10.66 0.28
N THR A 164 46.14 -9.54 0.26
CA THR A 164 47.45 -9.39 0.95
C THR A 164 47.31 -9.02 2.42
N LYS A 165 46.12 -8.55 2.86
CA LYS A 165 45.91 -8.15 4.24
C LYS A 165 45.84 -9.33 5.21
N THR A 166 46.57 -9.18 6.30
CA THR A 166 46.54 -10.13 7.42
C THR A 166 45.26 -9.92 8.28
N LEU A 167 44.96 -10.90 9.16
CA LEU A 167 43.87 -10.77 10.13
C LEU A 167 44.06 -9.55 11.06
N GLU A 168 45.32 -9.25 11.43
CA GLU A 168 45.67 -8.09 12.26
C GLU A 168 45.37 -6.79 11.53
N GLU A 169 45.68 -6.68 10.24
CA GLU A 169 45.37 -5.51 9.42
C GLU A 169 43.84 -5.33 9.19
N MET A 170 43.07 -6.43 9.13
CA MET A 170 41.62 -6.36 9.12
C MET A 170 41.08 -5.81 10.44
N TRP A 171 41.67 -6.20 11.58
CA TRP A 171 41.32 -5.65 12.89
C TRP A 171 41.63 -4.14 13.01
N ALA A 172 42.61 -3.62 12.31
CA ALA A 172 42.88 -2.19 12.27
C ALA A 172 41.69 -1.39 11.69
N SER A 173 40.96 -1.99 10.73
CA SER A 173 39.74 -1.38 10.16
C SER A 173 38.52 -1.51 11.05
N ALA A 174 38.54 -2.36 12.08
CA ALA A 174 37.43 -2.61 12.98
C ALA A 174 37.36 -1.64 14.17
N GLY A 175 38.27 -0.69 14.28
CA GLY A 175 38.29 0.31 15.36
C GLY A 175 38.29 -0.34 16.73
N SER A 176 37.34 0.05 17.61
CA SER A 176 37.18 -0.47 18.97
C SER A 176 36.31 -1.73 19.06
N ALA A 177 35.81 -2.27 17.97
CA ALA A 177 34.94 -3.45 17.98
C ALA A 177 35.67 -4.68 18.56
N ASN A 178 34.97 -5.45 19.39
CA ASN A 178 35.48 -6.69 20.00
C ASN A 178 35.29 -7.92 19.10
N LEU A 179 34.45 -7.79 18.09
CA LEU A 179 34.14 -8.86 17.14
C LEU A 179 34.44 -8.41 15.70
N LEU A 180 34.96 -9.36 14.90
CA LEU A 180 35.20 -9.18 13.46
C LEU A 180 34.52 -10.32 12.71
N GLY A 181 33.50 -9.97 11.92
CA GLY A 181 32.84 -10.89 10.98
C GLY A 181 33.54 -10.82 9.61
N ILE A 182 33.87 -11.97 9.03
CA ILE A 182 34.39 -12.07 7.66
C ILE A 182 33.37 -12.84 6.84
N ALA A 183 32.68 -12.14 5.91
CA ALA A 183 31.74 -12.76 4.97
C ALA A 183 32.48 -13.12 3.68
N SER A 184 32.35 -14.36 3.22
CA SER A 184 32.96 -14.80 1.98
C SER A 184 32.05 -14.63 0.77
N GLN A 185 32.59 -14.15 -0.34
CA GLN A 185 31.86 -13.75 -1.55
C GLN A 185 31.58 -14.92 -2.52
N GLU A 186 31.45 -16.15 -2.10
CA GLU A 186 31.24 -17.26 -3.04
C GLU A 186 29.83 -17.41 -3.60
N ASP A 187 28.87 -16.64 -3.09
CA ASP A 187 27.48 -16.82 -3.47
C ASP A 187 26.91 -15.57 -4.16
N PRO A 188 26.18 -15.72 -5.28
CA PRO A 188 25.25 -14.72 -5.75
C PRO A 188 24.15 -14.42 -4.71
N ALA A 189 24.12 -15.16 -3.60
CA ALA A 189 23.28 -14.83 -2.47
C ALA A 189 23.67 -13.46 -1.92
N LEU A 190 22.68 -12.59 -1.83
CA LEU A 190 22.73 -11.22 -1.32
C LEU A 190 23.11 -11.15 0.17
N MET A 191 23.40 -12.30 0.79
CA MET A 191 23.69 -12.49 2.21
C MET A 191 24.87 -11.66 2.73
N PRO A 192 26.05 -11.65 2.07
CA PRO A 192 27.19 -10.86 2.56
C PRO A 192 26.86 -9.36 2.66
N TRP A 193 26.13 -8.84 1.68
CA TRP A 193 25.74 -7.44 1.66
C TRP A 193 24.72 -7.10 2.74
N ALA A 194 23.74 -7.97 2.99
CA ALA A 194 22.78 -7.79 4.07
C ALA A 194 23.49 -7.76 5.44
N LEU A 195 24.47 -8.64 5.68
CA LEU A 195 25.25 -8.65 6.92
C LEU A 195 26.13 -7.40 7.07
N ILE A 196 26.81 -6.97 6.02
CA ILE A 196 27.62 -5.75 6.03
C ILE A 196 26.76 -4.54 6.35
N ILE A 197 25.60 -4.39 5.69
CA ILE A 197 24.67 -3.28 5.92
C ILE A 197 24.13 -3.32 7.36
N ASN A 198 23.72 -4.51 7.83
CA ASN A 198 23.12 -4.69 9.14
C ASN A 198 24.05 -4.25 10.28
N PHE A 199 25.34 -4.57 10.16
CA PHE A 199 26.34 -4.26 11.18
C PHE A 199 27.18 -3.04 10.85
N HIS A 200 26.83 -2.26 9.80
CA HIS A 200 27.60 -1.11 9.35
C HIS A 200 27.86 -0.07 10.45
N ALA A 201 26.86 0.22 11.25
CA ALA A 201 26.93 1.22 12.33
C ALA A 201 27.08 0.59 13.72
N ASP A 202 27.24 -0.73 13.83
CA ASP A 202 27.43 -1.38 15.11
C ASP A 202 28.87 -1.18 15.62
N ARG A 203 29.00 -0.82 16.91
CA ARG A 203 30.32 -0.58 17.53
C ARG A 203 30.96 -1.85 18.11
N ASN A 204 30.17 -2.91 18.27
CA ASN A 204 30.65 -4.17 18.88
C ASN A 204 31.23 -5.13 17.85
N VAL A 205 30.78 -5.03 16.60
CA VAL A 205 31.21 -5.90 15.52
C VAL A 205 31.47 -5.11 14.23
N LYS A 206 32.54 -5.43 13.56
CA LYS A 206 32.81 -5.00 12.18
C LYS A 206 32.64 -6.21 11.27
N VAL A 207 31.83 -6.07 10.21
CA VAL A 207 31.72 -7.09 9.16
C VAL A 207 32.46 -6.60 7.92
N VAL A 208 33.32 -7.46 7.35
CA VAL A 208 34.06 -7.18 6.11
C VAL A 208 33.80 -8.29 5.10
N LEU A 209 33.91 -7.92 3.82
CA LEU A 209 33.83 -8.87 2.72
C LEU A 209 35.24 -9.38 2.39
N ALA A 210 35.41 -10.68 2.24
CA ALA A 210 36.65 -11.27 1.75
C ALA A 210 36.36 -12.19 0.57
N ARG A 211 37.32 -12.31 -0.36
CA ARG A 211 37.23 -13.32 -1.41
C ARG A 211 37.46 -14.72 -0.85
N PRO A 212 36.86 -15.78 -1.45
CA PRO A 212 37.07 -17.16 -0.99
C PRO A 212 38.55 -17.59 -0.93
N GLN A 213 39.35 -17.04 -1.85
CA GLN A 213 40.76 -17.31 -1.95
C GLN A 213 41.63 -16.53 -0.96
N HIS A 214 41.00 -15.68 -0.13
CA HIS A 214 41.73 -14.90 0.87
C HIS A 214 42.40 -15.83 1.89
N PRO A 215 43.73 -15.68 2.20
CA PRO A 215 44.48 -16.62 3.05
C PRO A 215 43.85 -16.85 4.42
N VAL A 216 43.22 -15.82 5.02
CA VAL A 216 42.52 -15.97 6.31
C VAL A 216 41.27 -16.86 6.17
N VAL A 217 40.55 -16.75 5.06
CA VAL A 217 39.36 -17.59 4.78
C VAL A 217 39.77 -19.03 4.51
N VAL A 218 40.77 -19.23 3.62
CA VAL A 218 41.27 -20.56 3.28
C VAL A 218 41.75 -21.29 4.52
N ARG A 219 42.58 -20.65 5.36
CA ARG A 219 43.07 -21.25 6.60
C ARG A 219 41.97 -21.64 7.57
N ALA A 220 40.94 -20.85 7.71
CA ALA A 220 39.81 -21.11 8.60
C ALA A 220 38.93 -22.25 8.10
N LEU A 221 38.76 -22.38 6.78
CA LEU A 221 37.93 -23.40 6.15
C LEU A 221 38.62 -24.74 5.93
N GLU A 222 39.94 -24.80 5.98
CA GLU A 222 40.68 -26.08 5.97
C GLU A 222 40.32 -26.99 7.15
N SER A 223 39.81 -26.41 8.25
CA SER A 223 39.38 -27.13 9.45
C SER A 223 37.87 -27.46 9.49
N GLU A 224 37.03 -26.74 8.74
CA GLU A 224 35.59 -26.91 8.71
C GLU A 224 35.04 -26.67 7.29
N SER A 225 34.58 -27.71 6.63
CA SER A 225 34.09 -27.64 5.26
C SER A 225 32.86 -26.72 5.10
N ASN A 226 32.97 -25.71 4.25
CA ASN A 226 31.88 -24.92 3.62
C ASN A 226 31.20 -23.83 4.41
N GLY A 227 31.76 -23.29 5.51
CA GLY A 227 31.23 -22.09 6.16
C GLY A 227 31.48 -20.82 5.31
N ARG A 228 30.50 -19.93 5.23
CA ARG A 228 30.59 -18.69 4.43
C ARG A 228 30.77 -17.44 5.28
N PHE A 229 30.67 -17.55 6.60
CA PHE A 229 30.86 -16.46 7.53
C PHE A 229 31.72 -16.96 8.71
N LEU A 230 32.75 -16.19 9.02
CA LEU A 230 33.69 -16.45 10.11
C LEU A 230 33.58 -15.34 11.13
N LEU A 231 33.42 -15.68 12.40
CA LEU A 231 33.37 -14.68 13.50
C LEU A 231 34.63 -14.86 14.37
N TYR A 232 35.38 -13.79 14.50
CA TYR A 232 36.57 -13.69 15.34
C TYR A 232 36.32 -12.79 16.55
N LYS A 233 36.90 -13.13 17.68
CA LYS A 233 37.01 -12.25 18.85
C LYS A 233 38.38 -11.58 18.84
N ARG A 234 38.45 -10.34 19.32
CA ARG A 234 39.71 -9.60 19.36
C ARG A 234 40.75 -10.31 20.21
N GLY A 235 41.93 -10.50 19.64
CA GLY A 235 43.05 -11.25 20.23
C GLY A 235 43.11 -12.72 19.87
N ASP A 236 42.06 -13.29 19.28
CA ASP A 236 42.06 -14.69 18.83
C ASP A 236 42.53 -14.78 17.36
N ILE A 237 43.30 -15.85 17.06
CA ILE A 237 43.83 -16.14 15.72
C ILE A 237 42.97 -17.18 14.95
N THR A 238 42.03 -17.80 15.64
CA THR A 238 41.06 -18.73 15.09
C THR A 238 39.64 -18.16 15.26
N PRO A 239 38.70 -18.46 14.33
CA PRO A 239 37.34 -18.02 14.50
C PRO A 239 36.70 -18.68 15.73
N ILE A 240 35.95 -17.89 16.50
CA ILE A 240 35.14 -18.41 17.63
C ILE A 240 33.86 -19.07 17.16
N TRP A 241 33.45 -18.78 15.91
CA TRP A 241 32.33 -19.42 15.26
C TRP A 241 32.44 -19.33 13.74
N THR A 242 32.00 -20.40 13.07
CA THR A 242 31.90 -20.52 11.62
C THR A 242 30.47 -20.89 11.26
N SER A 243 29.86 -20.20 10.30
CA SER A 243 28.47 -20.48 9.89
C SER A 243 28.37 -21.89 9.28
N PRO A 244 27.31 -22.66 9.57
CA PRO A 244 27.01 -23.89 8.85
C PRO A 244 26.83 -23.65 7.35
N ALA A 245 27.10 -24.71 6.55
CA ALA A 245 26.78 -24.67 5.13
C ALA A 245 25.27 -24.40 4.91
N GLY A 246 24.96 -23.48 4.02
CA GLY A 246 23.56 -23.11 3.73
C GLY A 246 22.86 -22.24 4.77
N ALA A 247 23.58 -21.75 5.80
CA ALA A 247 23.02 -20.80 6.75
C ALA A 247 22.48 -19.57 6.04
N LYS A 248 21.29 -19.14 6.41
CA LYS A 248 20.69 -17.90 5.91
C LYS A 248 21.28 -16.70 6.64
N TRP A 249 21.24 -15.52 6.02
CA TRP A 249 21.80 -14.31 6.63
C TRP A 249 21.19 -13.97 8.00
N ARG A 250 19.92 -14.29 8.22
CA ARG A 250 19.24 -14.11 9.52
C ARG A 250 19.80 -15.03 10.60
N ASP A 251 20.05 -16.28 10.28
CA ASP A 251 20.63 -17.24 11.23
C ASP A 251 22.01 -16.76 11.68
N ILE A 252 22.79 -16.21 10.75
CA ILE A 252 24.11 -15.64 11.02
C ILE A 252 23.97 -14.35 11.87
N GLN A 253 23.04 -13.46 11.52
CA GLN A 253 22.78 -12.25 12.28
C GLN A 253 22.39 -12.55 13.73
N GLU A 254 21.46 -13.47 13.96
CA GLU A 254 21.05 -13.90 15.29
C GLU A 254 22.24 -14.43 16.08
N LYS A 255 23.06 -15.27 15.45
CA LYS A 255 24.26 -15.83 16.09
C LYS A 255 25.29 -14.75 16.44
N VAL A 256 25.55 -13.80 15.55
CA VAL A 256 26.43 -12.67 15.83
C VAL A 256 25.88 -11.84 16.99
N ASN A 257 24.57 -11.60 17.05
CA ASN A 257 23.93 -10.88 18.17
C ASN A 257 24.08 -11.61 19.52
N GLU A 258 24.01 -12.95 19.52
CA GLU A 258 24.32 -13.75 20.73
C GLU A 258 25.77 -13.48 21.19
N TYR A 259 26.73 -13.48 20.28
CA TYR A 259 28.12 -13.19 20.61
C TYR A 259 28.35 -11.71 21.00
N ILE A 260 27.61 -10.76 20.43
CA ILE A 260 27.61 -9.37 20.88
C ILE A 260 27.10 -9.26 22.32
N ALA A 261 26.07 -10.02 22.71
CA ALA A 261 25.58 -10.05 24.07
C ALA A 261 26.60 -10.61 25.06
N ILE A 262 27.49 -11.48 24.63
CA ILE A 262 28.55 -12.10 25.47
C ILE A 262 29.80 -11.20 25.52
N TYR A 263 30.22 -10.65 24.40
CA TYR A 263 31.53 -9.97 24.25
C TYR A 263 31.41 -8.48 23.91
N GLY A 264 30.20 -7.94 23.73
CA GLY A 264 29.96 -6.53 23.43
C GLY A 264 30.20 -5.61 24.63
N VAL A 265 30.37 -4.32 24.33
CA VAL A 265 30.79 -3.30 25.32
C VAL A 265 29.62 -2.88 26.27
N ASP A 266 28.36 -3.08 25.87
CA ASP A 266 27.16 -2.71 26.64
C ASP A 266 26.07 -3.78 26.58
N ALA A 267 26.00 -4.64 27.59
CA ALA A 267 24.95 -5.67 27.69
C ALA A 267 23.88 -5.29 28.72
N LYS A 268 22.71 -4.80 28.27
CA LYS A 268 21.41 -4.92 29.00
C LYS A 268 20.25 -4.36 28.16
N ALA A 269 19.19 -5.14 27.97
CA ALA A 269 17.87 -4.66 27.54
C ALA A 269 16.73 -5.59 27.97
N SER A 270 15.58 -5.01 28.22
CA SER A 270 14.36 -5.61 28.76
C SER A 270 13.20 -5.56 27.75
N LEU A 271 12.32 -6.56 27.80
CA LEU A 271 11.15 -6.76 26.92
C LEU A 271 9.84 -6.34 27.60
N VAL A 272 8.84 -5.94 26.80
CA VAL A 272 7.46 -5.64 27.23
C VAL A 272 6.46 -6.27 26.25
N GLU A 273 5.41 -6.92 26.77
CA GLU A 273 4.35 -7.64 26.03
C GLU A 273 3.05 -6.83 25.82
N PRO A 274 2.18 -7.19 24.84
CA PRO A 274 0.97 -6.44 24.47
C PRO A 274 -0.35 -7.01 25.02
N GLN A 275 -1.39 -6.16 25.09
CA GLN A 275 -2.73 -6.43 25.61
C GLN A 275 -3.81 -6.63 24.53
N ALA A 276 -4.89 -7.38 24.88
CA ALA A 276 -6.00 -7.81 24.03
C ALA A 276 -7.27 -6.93 24.13
N PRO A 277 -8.21 -6.97 23.14
CA PRO A 277 -9.33 -6.03 22.99
C PRO A 277 -10.68 -6.49 23.57
N ALA A 278 -11.61 -5.54 23.75
CA ALA A 278 -12.92 -5.63 24.44
C ALA A 278 -14.15 -5.81 23.48
N PRO A 279 -15.35 -6.19 23.98
CA PRO A 279 -16.47 -6.74 23.17
C PRO A 279 -17.51 -5.71 22.69
N VAL A 280 -18.37 -6.17 21.74
CA VAL A 280 -19.20 -5.44 20.79
C VAL A 280 -20.64 -5.17 21.28
N ALA A 281 -21.21 -4.00 20.92
CA ALA A 281 -22.58 -3.56 21.22
C ALA A 281 -23.53 -3.58 20.00
N ASN A 282 -24.82 -3.40 20.24
CA ASN A 282 -25.99 -3.57 19.34
C ASN A 282 -25.92 -2.87 17.95
N VAL A 283 -26.53 -3.53 16.95
CA VAL A 283 -26.56 -3.14 15.53
C VAL A 283 -27.67 -2.14 15.24
N ASP A 284 -27.32 -0.97 14.68
CA ASP A 284 -28.26 0.02 14.16
C ASP A 284 -28.69 -0.34 12.72
N MET A 285 -29.98 -0.50 12.47
CA MET A 285 -30.55 -0.89 11.19
C MET A 285 -30.45 0.20 10.11
N THR A 286 -30.21 1.46 10.47
CA THR A 286 -30.05 2.59 9.52
C THR A 286 -28.82 2.39 8.60
N GLN A 287 -27.82 1.64 9.05
CA GLN A 287 -26.64 1.30 8.26
C GLN A 287 -26.92 0.43 7.02
N PHE A 288 -28.10 -0.17 6.92
CA PHE A 288 -28.50 -1.00 5.78
C PHE A 288 -29.39 -0.25 4.78
N GLN A 289 -29.77 0.99 5.08
CA GLN A 289 -30.53 1.81 4.17
C GLN A 289 -29.61 2.56 3.19
N VAL A 290 -30.00 2.60 1.92
CA VAL A 290 -29.28 3.42 0.91
C VAL A 290 -29.44 4.89 1.26
N GLN A 291 -28.34 5.56 1.51
CA GLN A 291 -28.32 7.00 1.82
C GLN A 291 -27.85 7.80 0.60
N LEU A 292 -28.62 8.84 0.24
CA LEU A 292 -28.25 9.71 -0.88
C LEU A 292 -26.89 10.42 -0.65
N VAL A 293 -26.54 10.68 0.60
CA VAL A 293 -25.24 11.27 0.99
C VAL A 293 -24.11 10.33 0.62
N ASP A 294 -24.23 9.04 0.91
CA ASP A 294 -23.22 8.03 0.56
C ASP A 294 -23.06 7.88 -0.96
N LEU A 295 -24.17 7.89 -1.71
CA LEU A 295 -24.14 7.87 -3.17
C LEU A 295 -23.45 9.11 -3.76
N LYS A 296 -23.77 10.31 -3.23
CA LYS A 296 -23.13 11.57 -3.65
C LYS A 296 -21.62 11.55 -3.37
N SER A 297 -21.23 11.10 -2.18
CA SER A 297 -19.83 10.98 -1.78
C SER A 297 -19.08 9.98 -2.64
N THR A 298 -19.72 8.85 -2.99
CA THR A 298 -19.14 7.84 -3.88
C THR A 298 -18.93 8.40 -5.29
N ILE A 299 -19.95 9.06 -5.86
CA ILE A 299 -19.86 9.67 -7.19
C ILE A 299 -18.79 10.77 -7.19
N PHE A 300 -18.77 11.62 -6.17
CA PHE A 300 -17.74 12.64 -6.01
C PHE A 300 -16.34 12.01 -6.01
N TYR A 301 -16.09 11.01 -5.14
CA TYR A 301 -14.79 10.36 -5.04
C TYR A 301 -14.37 9.72 -6.37
N MET A 302 -15.29 9.02 -7.01
CA MET A 302 -15.07 8.39 -8.32
C MET A 302 -14.64 9.41 -9.39
N LEU A 303 -15.39 10.50 -9.53
CA LEU A 303 -15.17 11.49 -10.60
C LEU A 303 -13.99 12.42 -10.32
N PHE A 304 -13.78 12.85 -9.07
CA PHE A 304 -12.77 13.84 -8.72
C PHE A 304 -11.46 13.23 -8.21
N LYS A 305 -11.45 11.95 -7.77
CA LYS A 305 -10.28 11.32 -7.15
C LYS A 305 -9.78 10.09 -7.92
N GLU A 306 -10.65 9.13 -8.22
CA GLU A 306 -10.24 7.90 -8.89
C GLU A 306 -9.88 8.09 -10.36
N ILE A 307 -10.78 8.68 -11.13
CA ILE A 307 -10.56 8.86 -12.59
C ILE A 307 -9.34 9.74 -12.86
N PRO A 308 -9.16 10.93 -12.23
CA PRO A 308 -8.03 11.79 -12.52
C PRO A 308 -6.71 11.38 -11.83
N ARG A 309 -6.60 10.18 -11.31
CA ARG A 309 -5.36 9.68 -10.69
C ARG A 309 -4.24 9.50 -11.70
N ARG A 310 -4.57 9.23 -12.95
CA ARG A 310 -3.63 9.11 -14.08
C ARG A 310 -3.50 10.44 -14.80
N GLN A 311 -2.41 10.64 -15.52
CA GLN A 311 -2.26 11.82 -16.37
C GLN A 311 -3.14 11.74 -17.62
N PHE A 312 -3.20 10.53 -18.21
CA PHE A 312 -3.99 10.27 -19.40
C PHE A 312 -4.84 9.01 -19.23
N VAL A 313 -5.98 8.97 -19.91
CA VAL A 313 -6.81 7.78 -20.12
C VAL A 313 -6.94 7.55 -21.62
N GLU A 314 -6.52 6.39 -22.12
CA GLU A 314 -6.47 6.06 -23.54
C GLU A 314 -6.72 4.57 -23.80
N GLY A 315 -6.96 4.20 -25.05
CA GLY A 315 -7.20 2.81 -25.44
C GLY A 315 -8.37 2.16 -24.71
N ASP A 316 -8.18 0.92 -24.27
CA ASP A 316 -9.23 0.15 -23.55
C ASP A 316 -9.70 0.82 -22.26
N ASP A 317 -8.83 1.58 -21.57
CA ASP A 317 -9.21 2.29 -20.36
C ASP A 317 -10.21 3.41 -20.68
N LEU A 318 -10.02 4.13 -21.79
CA LEU A 318 -10.98 5.15 -22.23
C LEU A 318 -12.29 4.52 -22.70
N VAL A 319 -12.25 3.39 -23.40
CA VAL A 319 -13.45 2.64 -23.78
C VAL A 319 -14.25 2.21 -22.55
N ALA A 320 -13.58 1.64 -21.54
CA ALA A 320 -14.20 1.23 -20.30
C ALA A 320 -14.83 2.42 -19.56
N LEU A 321 -14.11 3.55 -19.49
CA LEU A 321 -14.64 4.76 -18.87
C LEU A 321 -15.86 5.34 -19.62
N LYS A 322 -15.83 5.39 -20.96
CA LYS A 322 -16.98 5.80 -21.79
C LYS A 322 -18.20 4.94 -21.50
N GLN A 323 -18.04 3.61 -21.46
CA GLN A 323 -19.13 2.66 -21.15
C GLN A 323 -19.67 2.86 -19.75
N TRP A 324 -18.79 3.01 -18.76
CA TRP A 324 -19.20 3.26 -17.39
C TRP A 324 -19.96 4.58 -17.21
N MET A 325 -19.49 5.66 -17.84
CA MET A 325 -20.17 6.94 -17.82
C MET A 325 -21.56 6.87 -18.45
N ARG A 326 -21.72 6.08 -19.51
CA ARG A 326 -23.01 5.80 -20.15
C ARG A 326 -23.96 5.07 -19.17
N THR A 327 -23.48 4.04 -18.48
CA THR A 327 -24.25 3.33 -17.44
C THR A 327 -24.67 4.26 -16.31
N MET A 328 -23.74 5.08 -15.82
CA MET A 328 -24.01 6.05 -14.75
C MET A 328 -25.04 7.08 -15.18
N SER A 329 -24.94 7.65 -16.39
CA SER A 329 -25.88 8.64 -16.90
C SER A 329 -27.30 8.10 -17.06
N LYS A 330 -27.42 6.79 -17.35
CA LYS A 330 -28.71 6.12 -17.58
C LYS A 330 -29.37 5.65 -16.30
N TYR A 331 -28.61 5.09 -15.36
CA TYR A 331 -29.17 4.36 -14.22
C TYR A 331 -28.76 4.86 -12.83
N ALA A 332 -27.76 5.74 -12.71
CA ALA A 332 -27.37 6.19 -11.38
C ALA A 332 -28.52 6.96 -10.71
N PRO A 333 -28.91 6.55 -9.49
CA PRO A 333 -29.92 7.29 -8.72
C PRO A 333 -29.35 8.63 -8.25
N GLY A 334 -30.22 9.61 -8.08
CA GLY A 334 -29.82 10.91 -7.59
C GLY A 334 -30.82 12.01 -7.93
N THR A 335 -30.54 13.20 -7.45
CA THR A 335 -31.34 14.42 -7.77
C THR A 335 -31.19 14.79 -9.24
N THR A 336 -32.13 15.55 -9.76
CA THR A 336 -32.08 16.01 -11.15
C THR A 336 -30.74 16.69 -11.52
N PRO A 337 -30.14 17.57 -10.68
CA PRO A 337 -28.84 18.15 -10.98
C PRO A 337 -27.72 17.11 -11.10
N ILE A 338 -27.69 16.07 -10.24
CA ILE A 338 -26.70 14.98 -10.33
C ILE A 338 -26.86 14.22 -11.65
N ARG A 339 -28.08 13.82 -12.00
CA ARG A 339 -28.35 13.13 -13.26
C ARG A 339 -27.96 13.98 -14.48
N ARG A 340 -28.20 15.30 -14.43
CA ARG A 340 -27.76 16.25 -15.49
C ARG A 340 -26.23 16.34 -15.57
N LEU A 341 -25.54 16.34 -14.42
CA LEU A 341 -24.06 16.31 -14.39
C LEU A 341 -23.54 15.07 -15.07
N LEU A 342 -24.03 13.89 -14.67
CA LEU A 342 -23.60 12.61 -15.26
C LEU A 342 -23.90 12.54 -16.76
N TYR A 343 -25.06 13.03 -17.17
CA TYR A 343 -25.43 13.10 -18.59
C TYR A 343 -24.47 14.00 -19.39
N ARG A 344 -24.19 15.23 -18.91
CA ARG A 344 -23.28 16.16 -19.60
C ARG A 344 -21.85 15.63 -19.66
N MET A 345 -21.37 14.99 -18.60
CA MET A 345 -20.05 14.36 -18.60
C MET A 345 -19.99 13.18 -19.55
N ASN A 346 -21.07 12.38 -19.63
CA ASN A 346 -21.18 11.32 -20.64
C ASN A 346 -21.11 11.85 -22.06
N GLU A 347 -21.92 12.89 -22.42
CA GLU A 347 -21.88 13.49 -23.75
C GLU A 347 -20.49 14.02 -24.08
N TRP A 348 -19.85 14.70 -23.13
CA TRP A 348 -18.52 15.25 -23.35
C TRP A 348 -17.46 14.15 -23.58
N ILE A 349 -17.43 13.10 -22.76
CA ILE A 349 -16.40 12.06 -22.92
C ILE A 349 -16.57 11.28 -24.23
N TRP A 350 -17.81 11.10 -24.71
CA TRP A 350 -18.07 10.48 -26.00
C TRP A 350 -17.68 11.37 -27.19
N SER A 351 -17.60 12.69 -27.01
CA SER A 351 -17.09 13.61 -28.04
C SER A 351 -15.57 13.57 -28.19
N LEU A 352 -14.83 12.96 -27.24
CA LEU A 352 -13.39 12.83 -27.31
C LEU A 352 -12.96 11.71 -28.26
N GLY A 353 -11.78 11.87 -28.89
CA GLY A 353 -11.12 10.83 -29.66
C GLY A 353 -10.60 9.68 -28.82
N ASP A 354 -9.35 9.28 -29.09
CA ASP A 354 -8.74 8.07 -28.53
C ASP A 354 -8.00 8.30 -27.21
N LYS A 355 -7.89 9.55 -26.78
CA LYS A 355 -7.15 9.95 -25.58
C LYS A 355 -7.86 11.06 -24.83
N MET A 356 -7.83 11.01 -23.50
CA MET A 356 -8.33 12.01 -22.58
C MET A 356 -7.22 12.46 -21.64
N ASP A 357 -6.94 13.75 -21.57
CA ASP A 357 -6.14 14.34 -20.48
C ASP A 357 -7.03 14.50 -19.24
N THR A 358 -6.53 14.08 -18.09
CA THR A 358 -7.31 14.12 -16.85
C THR A 358 -7.40 15.54 -16.23
N ASN A 359 -6.57 16.47 -16.67
CA ASN A 359 -6.78 17.89 -16.35
C ASN A 359 -7.98 18.44 -17.11
N ASP A 360 -8.15 18.07 -18.40
CA ASP A 360 -9.34 18.46 -19.19
C ASP A 360 -10.61 17.85 -18.59
N TRP A 361 -10.54 16.57 -18.15
CA TRP A 361 -11.61 15.92 -17.37
C TRP A 361 -11.99 16.75 -16.14
N THR A 362 -11.01 17.10 -15.31
CA THR A 362 -11.22 17.82 -14.05
C THR A 362 -11.79 19.21 -14.29
N ASN A 363 -11.26 19.93 -15.28
CA ASN A 363 -11.75 21.25 -15.69
C ASN A 363 -13.19 21.19 -16.19
N LYS A 364 -13.51 20.20 -17.05
CA LYS A 364 -14.86 20.02 -17.57
C LYS A 364 -15.85 19.63 -16.48
N LEU A 365 -15.45 18.72 -15.60
CA LEU A 365 -16.28 18.32 -14.46
C LEU A 365 -16.58 19.50 -13.54
N GLN A 366 -15.58 20.35 -13.24
CA GLN A 366 -15.78 21.56 -12.43
C GLN A 366 -16.68 22.59 -13.11
N GLU A 367 -16.52 22.81 -14.42
CA GLU A 367 -17.41 23.68 -15.22
C GLU A 367 -18.87 23.22 -15.10
N VAL A 368 -19.10 21.90 -15.31
CA VAL A 368 -20.45 21.32 -15.24
C VAL A 368 -21.01 21.38 -13.83
N GLN A 369 -20.20 21.08 -12.81
CA GLN A 369 -20.55 21.15 -11.39
C GLN A 369 -21.06 22.57 -11.04
N VAL A 370 -20.27 23.60 -11.32
CA VAL A 370 -20.62 24.99 -11.04
C VAL A 370 -21.90 25.39 -11.78
N SER A 371 -22.03 25.05 -13.06
CA SER A 371 -23.23 25.41 -13.89
C SER A 371 -24.53 24.79 -13.38
N LEU A 372 -24.47 23.76 -12.55
CA LEU A 372 -25.61 23.05 -11.98
C LEU A 372 -25.81 23.34 -10.48
N GLY A 373 -25.10 24.33 -9.93
CA GLY A 373 -25.20 24.71 -8.52
C GLY A 373 -24.54 23.73 -7.56
N ASN A 374 -23.43 23.16 -7.95
CA ASN A 374 -22.61 22.23 -7.17
C ASN A 374 -23.40 21.04 -6.59
N PRO A 375 -23.97 20.16 -7.42
CA PRO A 375 -24.82 19.07 -6.95
C PRO A 375 -24.06 17.97 -6.17
N LEU A 376 -22.76 17.81 -6.39
CA LEU A 376 -21.90 16.93 -5.61
C LEU A 376 -21.27 17.71 -4.44
N PRO A 377 -20.93 17.03 -3.33
CA PRO A 377 -20.31 17.69 -2.18
C PRO A 377 -18.87 18.11 -2.47
N ASP A 378 -18.32 19.02 -1.66
CA ASP A 378 -16.90 19.42 -1.73
C ASP A 378 -15.98 18.43 -1.01
N LYS A 379 -16.51 17.62 -0.12
CA LYS A 379 -15.83 16.56 0.62
C LYS A 379 -16.74 15.35 0.82
N VAL A 380 -16.14 14.18 1.00
CA VAL A 380 -16.88 12.94 1.29
C VAL A 380 -17.49 12.98 2.68
N GLU A 381 -18.76 12.53 2.78
CA GLU A 381 -19.47 12.31 4.03
C GLU A 381 -20.16 10.95 3.95
N TRP A 382 -20.13 10.19 5.04
CA TRP A 382 -20.67 8.84 5.10
C TRP A 382 -21.71 8.74 6.21
N ILE A 383 -22.87 8.14 5.91
CA ILE A 383 -23.94 7.83 6.86
C ILE A 383 -24.02 6.31 7.07
N ALA A 384 -24.57 5.59 6.11
CA ALA A 384 -24.62 4.12 6.18
C ALA A 384 -23.25 3.48 5.93
N CYS A 385 -22.39 4.14 5.16
CA CYS A 385 -21.01 3.72 4.90
C CYS A 385 -19.98 4.28 5.89
N ILE A 386 -20.42 4.91 6.98
CA ILE A 386 -19.51 5.35 8.04
C ILE A 386 -18.77 4.16 8.66
N GLY A 387 -17.46 4.29 8.87
CA GLY A 387 -16.65 3.33 9.58
C GLY A 387 -16.46 3.71 11.04
N SER A 388 -16.08 2.74 11.89
CA SER A 388 -15.65 3.00 13.28
C SER A 388 -14.31 3.75 13.33
N LYS A 389 -13.56 3.71 12.22
CA LYS A 389 -12.34 4.47 11.95
C LYS A 389 -12.39 5.05 10.54
N PRO A 390 -11.69 6.17 10.27
CA PRO A 390 -11.70 6.82 8.96
C PRO A 390 -11.25 5.94 7.78
N ASN A 391 -10.41 4.95 8.05
CA ASN A 391 -9.88 4.02 7.05
C ASN A 391 -10.73 2.76 6.83
N LEU A 392 -11.87 2.62 7.52
CA LEU A 392 -12.78 1.49 7.37
C LEU A 392 -14.05 1.89 6.64
N ARG A 393 -14.61 0.98 5.84
CA ARG A 393 -15.85 1.12 5.06
C ARG A 393 -15.78 2.20 3.97
N GLY A 394 -16.23 3.43 4.23
CA GLY A 394 -16.12 4.60 3.34
C GLY A 394 -16.40 4.30 1.86
N TYR A 395 -15.44 4.65 0.99
CA TYR A 395 -15.57 4.56 -0.46
C TYR A 395 -15.85 3.14 -0.99
N THR A 396 -15.23 2.12 -0.43
CA THR A 396 -15.48 0.72 -0.85
C THR A 396 -16.90 0.25 -0.52
N CYS A 397 -17.45 0.67 0.63
CA CYS A 397 -18.85 0.48 0.97
C CYS A 397 -19.76 1.24 -0.01
N GLY A 398 -19.43 2.49 -0.31
CA GLY A 398 -20.15 3.32 -1.27
C GLY A 398 -20.19 2.72 -2.69
N LEU A 399 -19.10 2.11 -3.15
CA LEU A 399 -19.07 1.42 -4.44
C LEU A 399 -20.06 0.26 -4.49
N TRP A 400 -20.13 -0.60 -3.45
CA TRP A 400 -21.12 -1.66 -3.37
C TRP A 400 -22.54 -1.11 -3.33
N THR A 401 -22.80 -0.06 -2.53
CA THR A 401 -24.08 0.62 -2.46
C THR A 401 -24.50 1.18 -3.83
N THR A 402 -23.56 1.78 -4.56
CA THR A 402 -23.79 2.31 -5.91
C THR A 402 -24.11 1.20 -6.91
N ALA A 403 -23.37 0.07 -6.87
CA ALA A 403 -23.61 -1.08 -7.73
C ALA A 403 -25.03 -1.66 -7.52
N HIS A 404 -25.45 -1.82 -6.25
CA HIS A 404 -26.80 -2.27 -5.92
C HIS A 404 -27.85 -1.27 -6.39
N ALA A 405 -27.67 0.03 -6.13
CA ALA A 405 -28.62 1.06 -6.51
C ALA A 405 -28.81 1.16 -8.03
N ILE A 406 -27.70 1.07 -8.81
CA ILE A 406 -27.73 1.06 -10.29
C ILE A 406 -28.42 -0.22 -10.80
N SER A 407 -28.08 -1.41 -10.25
CA SER A 407 -28.69 -2.67 -10.70
C SER A 407 -30.21 -2.70 -10.47
N VAL A 408 -30.69 -2.16 -9.34
CA VAL A 408 -32.11 -2.04 -9.03
C VAL A 408 -32.80 -1.00 -9.93
N ALA A 409 -32.16 0.15 -10.17
CA ALA A 409 -32.70 1.18 -11.07
C ALA A 409 -32.83 0.64 -12.50
N ALA A 410 -31.81 -0.07 -12.99
CA ALA A 410 -31.83 -0.73 -14.30
C ALA A 410 -32.93 -1.82 -14.34
N TYR A 411 -33.08 -2.63 -13.30
CA TYR A 411 -34.18 -3.61 -13.21
C TYR A 411 -35.55 -2.91 -13.30
N LYS A 412 -35.77 -1.84 -12.54
CA LYS A 412 -37.05 -1.10 -12.58
C LYS A 412 -37.37 -0.56 -13.97
N ALA A 413 -36.36 -0.02 -14.66
CA ALA A 413 -36.51 0.59 -15.98
C ALA A 413 -36.67 -0.45 -17.09
N GLU A 414 -35.96 -1.58 -17.02
CA GLU A 414 -35.73 -2.48 -18.15
C GLU A 414 -36.35 -3.88 -17.98
N LYS A 415 -36.95 -4.23 -16.86
CA LYS A 415 -37.51 -5.59 -16.59
C LYS A 415 -38.48 -6.11 -17.64
N ASN A 416 -39.15 -5.22 -18.40
CA ASN A 416 -40.09 -5.56 -19.47
C ASN A 416 -39.49 -5.29 -20.86
N ASN A 417 -38.21 -4.90 -20.97
CA ASN A 417 -37.52 -4.64 -22.23
C ASN A 417 -36.78 -5.90 -22.68
N ALA A 418 -37.32 -6.59 -23.68
CA ALA A 418 -36.72 -7.80 -24.23
C ALA A 418 -35.35 -7.59 -24.92
N GLN A 419 -34.99 -6.34 -25.24
CA GLN A 419 -33.70 -5.97 -25.86
C GLN A 419 -32.64 -5.62 -24.82
N PHE A 420 -33.00 -5.52 -23.54
CA PHE A 420 -32.06 -5.18 -22.47
C PHE A 420 -31.04 -6.30 -22.28
N ASN A 421 -29.76 -5.96 -22.38
CA ASN A 421 -28.66 -6.86 -22.07
C ASN A 421 -27.98 -6.38 -20.77
N PRO A 422 -28.22 -7.04 -19.61
CA PRO A 422 -27.70 -6.61 -18.33
C PRO A 422 -26.18 -6.62 -18.24
N VAL A 423 -25.53 -7.56 -18.98
CA VAL A 423 -24.05 -7.64 -19.03
C VAL A 423 -23.49 -6.40 -19.74
N ASN A 424 -23.93 -6.14 -20.96
CA ASN A 424 -23.35 -5.08 -21.77
C ASN A 424 -23.68 -3.67 -21.25
N GLU A 425 -24.85 -3.50 -20.63
CA GLU A 425 -25.34 -2.18 -20.22
C GLU A 425 -24.98 -1.78 -18.78
N VAL A 426 -24.71 -2.76 -17.90
CA VAL A 426 -24.47 -2.49 -16.48
C VAL A 426 -23.29 -3.26 -15.93
N MET A 427 -23.27 -4.60 -16.08
CA MET A 427 -22.36 -5.43 -15.31
C MET A 427 -20.91 -5.35 -15.80
N GLU A 428 -20.71 -5.47 -17.12
CA GLU A 428 -19.38 -5.36 -17.73
C GLU A 428 -18.83 -3.93 -17.62
N PRO A 429 -19.58 -2.85 -17.88
CA PRO A 429 -19.12 -1.49 -17.61
C PRO A 429 -18.68 -1.26 -16.16
N PHE A 430 -19.43 -1.77 -15.17
CA PHE A 430 -19.02 -1.70 -13.77
C PHE A 430 -17.76 -2.51 -13.49
N HIS A 431 -17.72 -3.76 -13.98
CA HIS A 431 -16.58 -4.65 -13.81
C HIS A 431 -15.29 -4.05 -14.39
N GLN A 432 -15.34 -3.54 -15.63
CA GLN A 432 -14.20 -2.91 -16.28
C GLN A 432 -13.78 -1.61 -15.58
N PHE A 433 -14.72 -0.84 -15.09
CA PHE A 433 -14.40 0.33 -14.26
C PHE A 433 -13.64 -0.07 -12.98
N ILE A 434 -14.14 -1.06 -12.24
CA ILE A 434 -13.45 -1.55 -11.03
C ILE A 434 -12.07 -2.10 -11.38
N PHE A 435 -11.97 -2.93 -12.41
CA PHE A 435 -10.70 -3.57 -12.79
C PHE A 435 -9.63 -2.55 -13.20
N ARG A 436 -10.02 -1.50 -13.91
CA ARG A 436 -9.10 -0.53 -14.52
C ARG A 436 -8.88 0.74 -13.69
N PHE A 437 -9.88 1.18 -12.92
CA PHE A 437 -9.83 2.47 -12.23
C PHE A 437 -9.78 2.38 -10.71
N LEU A 438 -10.19 1.27 -10.09
CA LEU A 438 -10.09 1.15 -8.64
C LEU A 438 -8.62 1.08 -8.22
N SER A 439 -8.16 2.12 -7.52
CA SER A 439 -6.76 2.26 -7.10
C SER A 439 -6.30 1.24 -6.05
N CYS A 440 -7.24 0.56 -5.35
CA CYS A 440 -6.92 -0.65 -4.58
C CYS A 440 -6.69 -1.83 -5.54
N GLY A 441 -5.47 -1.99 -6.07
CA GLY A 441 -5.16 -2.96 -7.11
C GLY A 441 -5.48 -4.42 -6.75
N GLU A 442 -5.19 -4.83 -5.51
CA GLU A 442 -5.56 -6.17 -5.02
C GLU A 442 -7.08 -6.34 -4.89
N CYS A 443 -7.81 -5.25 -4.51
CA CYS A 443 -9.27 -5.29 -4.48
C CYS A 443 -9.84 -5.49 -5.88
N ALA A 444 -9.31 -4.79 -6.89
CA ALA A 444 -9.69 -4.91 -8.29
C ALA A 444 -9.42 -6.33 -8.83
N LYS A 445 -8.23 -6.89 -8.59
CA LYS A 445 -7.88 -8.26 -8.95
C LYS A 445 -8.79 -9.30 -8.29
N ASN A 446 -9.09 -9.11 -7.00
CA ASN A 446 -9.98 -10.02 -6.28
C ASN A 446 -11.41 -9.94 -6.81
N PHE A 447 -11.90 -8.74 -7.15
CA PHE A 447 -13.22 -8.59 -7.77
C PHE A 447 -13.27 -9.25 -9.17
N ASN A 448 -12.22 -9.12 -9.97
CA ASN A 448 -12.11 -9.82 -11.26
C ASN A 448 -12.23 -11.34 -11.09
N LYS A 449 -11.50 -11.93 -10.12
CA LYS A 449 -11.62 -13.37 -9.81
C LYS A 449 -13.04 -13.79 -9.41
N GLU A 450 -13.71 -12.98 -8.60
CA GLU A 450 -15.11 -13.26 -8.23
C GLU A 450 -16.06 -13.12 -9.44
N ALA A 451 -15.82 -12.13 -10.33
CA ALA A 451 -16.61 -11.96 -11.56
C ALA A 451 -16.49 -13.17 -12.49
N GLU A 452 -15.29 -13.70 -12.70
CA GLU A 452 -15.03 -14.91 -13.49
C GLU A 452 -15.65 -16.14 -12.83
N LYS A 453 -15.36 -16.37 -11.55
CA LYS A 453 -15.87 -17.52 -10.77
C LYS A 453 -17.39 -17.59 -10.75
N HIS A 454 -18.06 -16.45 -10.62
CA HIS A 454 -19.50 -16.33 -10.57
C HIS A 454 -20.13 -15.98 -11.92
N LYS A 455 -19.39 -16.19 -13.01
CA LYS A 455 -19.87 -16.19 -14.41
C LYS A 455 -20.64 -14.91 -14.77
N LEU A 456 -20.06 -13.73 -14.48
CA LEU A 456 -20.66 -12.43 -14.75
C LEU A 456 -21.22 -12.33 -16.16
N LEU A 457 -20.45 -12.76 -17.17
CA LEU A 457 -20.82 -12.69 -18.60
C LEU A 457 -21.97 -13.63 -19.02
N GLN A 458 -22.46 -14.51 -18.13
CA GLN A 458 -23.54 -15.45 -18.43
C GLN A 458 -24.91 -15.01 -17.89
N VAL A 459 -24.99 -13.85 -17.23
CA VAL A 459 -26.23 -13.25 -16.71
C VAL A 459 -27.10 -12.79 -17.88
N LYS A 460 -28.38 -13.17 -17.90
CA LYS A 460 -29.28 -12.94 -19.05
C LYS A 460 -30.40 -11.96 -18.78
N THR A 461 -30.83 -11.82 -17.54
CA THR A 461 -31.99 -11.01 -17.19
C THR A 461 -31.67 -9.91 -16.17
N ALA A 462 -32.48 -8.85 -16.17
CA ALA A 462 -32.37 -7.79 -15.17
C ALA A 462 -32.55 -8.30 -13.74
N HIS A 463 -33.36 -9.33 -13.52
CA HIS A 463 -33.52 -9.98 -12.24
C HIS A 463 -32.24 -10.72 -11.81
N GLU A 464 -31.69 -11.55 -12.70
CA GLU A 464 -30.43 -12.27 -12.42
C GLU A 464 -29.28 -11.33 -12.10
N MET A 465 -29.22 -10.15 -12.74
CA MET A 465 -28.24 -9.11 -12.48
C MET A 465 -28.30 -8.62 -11.01
N VAL A 466 -29.49 -8.28 -10.51
CA VAL A 466 -29.67 -7.85 -9.12
C VAL A 466 -29.22 -8.95 -8.16
N MET A 467 -29.63 -10.20 -8.43
CA MET A 467 -29.27 -11.36 -7.61
C MET A 467 -27.79 -11.70 -7.68
N TRP A 468 -27.14 -11.44 -8.82
CA TRP A 468 -25.70 -11.64 -8.98
C TRP A 468 -24.92 -10.69 -8.07
N PHE A 469 -25.19 -9.37 -8.10
CA PHE A 469 -24.54 -8.39 -7.24
C PHE A 469 -24.73 -8.73 -5.75
N TRP A 470 -25.94 -9.13 -5.35
CA TRP A 470 -26.21 -9.54 -3.98
C TRP A 470 -25.35 -10.74 -3.57
N ARG A 471 -25.35 -11.82 -4.35
CA ARG A 471 -24.59 -13.02 -4.05
C ARG A 471 -23.10 -12.75 -3.96
N VAL A 472 -22.55 -12.07 -4.94
CA VAL A 472 -21.10 -11.80 -4.99
C VAL A 472 -20.67 -10.89 -3.85
N HIS A 473 -21.45 -9.86 -3.52
CA HIS A 473 -21.18 -9.01 -2.35
C HIS A 473 -21.15 -9.85 -1.05
N ASN A 474 -22.09 -10.76 -0.87
CA ASN A 474 -22.12 -11.65 0.30
C ASN A 474 -20.94 -12.64 0.33
N PHE A 475 -20.48 -13.16 -0.81
CA PHE A 475 -19.24 -13.95 -0.86
C PHE A 475 -18.02 -13.13 -0.45
N VAL A 476 -17.91 -11.88 -0.92
CA VAL A 476 -16.83 -10.97 -0.51
C VAL A 476 -16.93 -10.68 0.99
N ASN A 477 -18.12 -10.42 1.54
CA ASN A 477 -18.33 -10.22 2.97
C ASN A 477 -17.88 -11.44 3.78
N ALA A 478 -18.27 -12.65 3.37
CA ALA A 478 -17.86 -13.89 4.05
C ALA A 478 -16.34 -14.09 4.02
N ARG A 479 -15.68 -13.80 2.89
CA ARG A 479 -14.23 -13.90 2.74
C ARG A 479 -13.47 -12.90 3.62
N LEU A 480 -14.00 -11.70 3.79
CA LEU A 480 -13.35 -10.62 4.53
C LEU A 480 -13.78 -10.54 6.01
N SER A 481 -14.77 -11.32 6.43
CA SER A 481 -15.23 -11.38 7.82
C SER A 481 -14.09 -11.80 8.74
N GLY A 482 -13.92 -11.08 9.86
CA GLY A 482 -12.83 -11.29 10.80
C GLY A 482 -11.44 -10.86 10.33
N SER A 483 -11.31 -10.34 9.08
CA SER A 483 -10.05 -9.77 8.60
C SER A 483 -9.80 -8.37 9.19
N ARG A 484 -8.59 -7.85 8.99
CA ARG A 484 -8.23 -6.48 9.42
C ARG A 484 -9.04 -5.37 8.76
N THR A 485 -9.71 -5.68 7.64
CA THR A 485 -10.62 -4.76 6.94
C THR A 485 -12.06 -4.90 7.39
N ASP A 486 -12.34 -5.84 8.31
CA ASP A 486 -13.64 -5.99 8.93
C ASP A 486 -13.78 -4.94 10.05
N ASP A 487 -14.81 -4.10 9.93
CA ASP A 487 -15.06 -3.07 10.93
C ASP A 487 -15.70 -3.72 12.18
N PRO A 488 -15.06 -3.67 13.35
CA PRO A 488 -15.58 -4.32 14.54
C PRO A 488 -16.94 -3.75 15.00
N ARG A 489 -17.23 -2.49 14.69
CA ARG A 489 -18.54 -1.87 14.98
C ARG A 489 -19.59 -2.24 13.93
N PHE A 490 -19.18 -2.48 12.68
CA PHE A 490 -20.04 -2.80 11.55
C PHE A 490 -19.54 -4.06 10.83
N PRO A 491 -19.57 -5.24 11.51
CA PRO A 491 -18.96 -6.45 11.00
C PRO A 491 -19.60 -6.91 9.69
N LYS A 492 -18.77 -7.45 8.80
CA LYS A 492 -19.21 -8.00 7.53
C LYS A 492 -20.04 -9.27 7.76
N ARG A 493 -21.27 -9.26 7.29
CA ARG A 493 -22.20 -10.38 7.38
C ARG A 493 -23.06 -10.44 6.13
N GLN A 494 -23.74 -11.59 5.93
CA GLN A 494 -24.72 -11.71 4.86
C GLN A 494 -25.91 -10.78 5.13
N PHE A 495 -26.29 -10.02 4.11
CA PHE A 495 -27.47 -9.15 4.16
C PHE A 495 -28.12 -9.04 2.77
N PRO A 496 -29.46 -9.05 2.67
CA PRO A 496 -30.40 -9.54 3.70
C PRO A 496 -30.17 -11.02 4.04
N PRO A 497 -30.71 -11.51 5.16
CA PRO A 497 -30.47 -12.89 5.63
C PRO A 497 -30.94 -13.97 4.66
N SER A 498 -31.97 -13.70 3.88
CA SER A 498 -32.51 -14.65 2.89
C SER A 498 -32.61 -14.04 1.49
N ALA A 499 -32.56 -14.89 0.47
CA ALA A 499 -32.68 -14.48 -0.93
C ALA A 499 -34.08 -13.94 -1.29
N SER A 500 -35.13 -14.36 -0.60
CA SER A 500 -36.50 -13.89 -0.79
C SER A 500 -36.68 -12.41 -0.41
N ASP A 501 -35.89 -11.91 0.53
CA ASP A 501 -36.00 -10.55 1.04
C ASP A 501 -35.25 -9.53 0.18
N VAL A 502 -34.34 -9.99 -0.70
CA VAL A 502 -33.46 -9.13 -1.55
C VAL A 502 -34.29 -8.19 -2.43
N LEU A 503 -35.21 -8.74 -3.19
CA LEU A 503 -36.03 -7.95 -4.12
C LEU A 503 -36.98 -7.02 -3.38
N HIS A 504 -37.53 -7.46 -2.24
CA HIS A 504 -38.46 -6.65 -1.46
C HIS A 504 -37.74 -5.46 -0.80
N LEU A 505 -36.59 -5.70 -0.18
CA LEU A 505 -35.80 -4.64 0.48
C LEU A 505 -35.13 -3.69 -0.53
N LEU A 506 -34.64 -4.19 -1.67
CA LEU A 506 -34.02 -3.35 -2.68
C LEU A 506 -35.03 -2.52 -3.47
N VAL A 507 -36.27 -3.00 -3.60
CA VAL A 507 -37.38 -2.24 -4.22
C VAL A 507 -37.90 -1.14 -3.31
N LEU A 508 -37.81 -1.28 -1.99
CA LEU A 508 -38.23 -0.28 -1.01
C LEU A 508 -37.16 0.77 -0.71
N ALA A 509 -35.88 0.49 -1.01
CA ALA A 509 -34.74 1.33 -0.62
C ALA A 509 -34.27 2.35 -1.68
N VAL A 510 -34.95 2.47 -2.85
CA VAL A 510 -34.60 3.42 -3.93
C VAL A 510 -35.79 4.27 -4.34
#